data_068f0242f7734a55be33a98fdf508239
#
_entry.id   068f0242f7734a55be33a98fdf508239
#
_cell.length_a   1.000
_cell.length_b   1.000
_cell.length_c   1.000
_cell.angle_alpha   90.00
_cell.angle_beta   90.00
_cell.angle_gamma   90.00
#
_symmetry.space_group_name_H-M   'P 1'
#
loop_
_entity.id
_entity.type
_entity.pdbx_description
1 polymer ?
#
loop_
_entity_poly.entity_id
_entity_poly.type
_entity_poly.pdbx_seq_one_letter_code
_entity_poly.pdbx_strand_id
1 'polypeptide(L)'
;HWRPEVVIMSEGELRPALLHEVVERKLPLLMVGARNPVFLRERDGWYPGLMRGLLAEFRAVLTLDEPSARAFRKAGATPSAVEVTGKLEEESAALPCTEAERDAMARQLATRPVWLAAALPEAEEAAVIAAHRTALRLAHRLLLIVVPQDPGRVGPLAHRMEKEEGWSVARRAEEEEPDAETEVYIADAGSEFGLWYRLAPITFMGGSLGGSGCIRDPLEAAALGSAILYGPRPGPYGTTFGRLGAAR
;
A
#
# COMPACT_ATOMS: atom_id res chain seq x y z
N HIS A 1 2.04 -38.12 2.20
CA HIS A 1 1.24 -38.13 0.98
C HIS A 1 0.21 -37.01 1.06
N TRP A 2 0.42 -35.97 0.25
CA TRP A 2 -0.46 -34.81 0.17
C TRP A 2 -1.73 -35.20 -0.61
N ARG A 3 -2.89 -34.94 -0.04
CA ARG A 3 -4.19 -35.15 -0.67
C ARG A 3 -4.95 -33.82 -0.68
N PRO A 4 -4.76 -32.98 -1.69
CA PRO A 4 -5.47 -31.70 -1.76
C PRO A 4 -6.96 -31.93 -2.01
N GLU A 5 -7.81 -31.08 -1.45
CA GLU A 5 -9.26 -31.03 -1.69
C GLU A 5 -9.62 -30.01 -2.76
N VAL A 6 -8.73 -29.05 -3.00
CA VAL A 6 -8.89 -27.99 -4.00
C VAL A 6 -7.51 -27.56 -4.52
N VAL A 7 -7.45 -27.14 -5.78
CA VAL A 7 -6.26 -26.57 -6.39
C VAL A 7 -6.55 -25.14 -6.78
N ILE A 8 -5.76 -24.20 -6.22
CA ILE A 8 -5.84 -22.78 -6.52
C ILE A 8 -4.55 -22.39 -7.23
N MET A 9 -4.68 -21.83 -8.42
CA MET A 9 -3.56 -21.29 -9.21
C MET A 9 -3.64 -19.77 -9.23
N SER A 10 -2.49 -19.09 -9.33
CA SER A 10 -2.41 -17.64 -9.39
C SER A 10 -1.75 -17.16 -10.69
N GLU A 11 -2.05 -15.91 -11.09
CA GLU A 11 -1.44 -15.14 -12.15
C GLU A 11 -1.64 -15.63 -13.60
N GLY A 12 -1.84 -16.89 -13.85
CA GLY A 12 -2.14 -17.40 -15.19
C GLY A 12 -1.06 -18.27 -15.83
N GLU A 13 -0.02 -18.66 -15.11
CA GLU A 13 0.89 -19.71 -15.57
C GLU A 13 0.20 -21.07 -15.53
N LEU A 14 0.07 -21.69 -16.69
CA LEU A 14 -0.64 -22.95 -16.84
C LEU A 14 0.34 -24.05 -17.23
N ARG A 15 0.42 -25.08 -16.40
CA ARG A 15 1.23 -26.28 -16.63
C ARG A 15 0.31 -27.42 -17.08
N PRO A 16 0.33 -27.81 -18.38
CA PRO A 16 -0.62 -28.78 -18.92
C PRO A 16 -0.61 -30.13 -18.20
N ALA A 17 0.54 -30.65 -17.85
CA ALA A 17 0.66 -31.94 -17.14
C ALA A 17 0.01 -31.88 -15.74
N LEU A 18 0.22 -30.77 -15.00
CA LEU A 18 -0.40 -30.57 -13.69
C LEU A 18 -1.93 -30.47 -13.82
N LEU A 19 -2.41 -29.66 -14.78
CA LEU A 19 -3.83 -29.48 -15.02
C LEU A 19 -4.51 -30.80 -15.38
N HIS A 20 -3.90 -31.58 -16.26
CA HIS A 20 -4.42 -32.89 -16.63
C HIS A 20 -4.57 -33.81 -15.41
N GLU A 21 -3.56 -33.88 -14.55
CA GLU A 21 -3.58 -34.69 -13.34
C GLU A 21 -4.67 -34.23 -12.35
N VAL A 22 -4.87 -32.92 -12.22
CA VAL A 22 -5.93 -32.32 -11.36
C VAL A 22 -7.32 -32.69 -11.87
N VAL A 23 -7.52 -32.61 -13.20
CA VAL A 23 -8.79 -32.94 -13.85
C VAL A 23 -9.09 -34.44 -13.74
N GLU A 24 -8.11 -35.30 -14.00
CA GLU A 24 -8.24 -36.76 -13.85
C GLU A 24 -8.67 -37.15 -12.41
N ARG A 25 -8.16 -36.43 -11.43
CA ARG A 25 -8.51 -36.62 -10.01
C ARG A 25 -9.83 -35.96 -9.60
N LYS A 26 -10.48 -35.25 -10.50
CA LYS A 26 -11.75 -34.52 -10.27
C LYS A 26 -11.64 -33.51 -9.12
N LEU A 27 -10.49 -32.90 -8.95
CA LEU A 27 -10.27 -31.88 -7.93
C LEU A 27 -10.83 -30.53 -8.42
N PRO A 28 -11.52 -29.76 -7.56
CA PRO A 28 -11.93 -28.41 -7.90
C PRO A 28 -10.72 -27.54 -8.25
N LEU A 29 -10.77 -26.86 -9.40
CA LEU A 29 -9.71 -26.04 -9.94
C LEU A 29 -10.17 -24.59 -10.03
N LEU A 30 -9.41 -23.70 -9.39
CA LEU A 30 -9.69 -22.26 -9.32
C LEU A 30 -8.47 -21.49 -9.81
N MET A 31 -8.70 -20.37 -10.50
CA MET A 31 -7.66 -19.39 -10.86
C MET A 31 -7.98 -18.08 -10.19
N VAL A 32 -6.99 -17.46 -9.50
CA VAL A 32 -7.13 -16.18 -8.82
C VAL A 32 -6.10 -15.18 -9.31
N GLY A 33 -6.42 -13.90 -9.32
CA GLY A 33 -5.53 -12.84 -9.81
C GLY A 33 -5.12 -13.04 -11.26
N ALA A 34 -5.99 -13.69 -12.05
CA ALA A 34 -5.68 -14.14 -13.41
C ALA A 34 -5.43 -12.95 -14.35
N ARG A 35 -4.27 -12.94 -15.00
CA ARG A 35 -3.89 -11.96 -16.02
C ARG A 35 -4.12 -12.54 -17.42
N ASN A 36 -3.05 -12.88 -18.12
CA ASN A 36 -3.14 -13.56 -19.41
C ASN A 36 -2.84 -15.05 -19.24
N PRO A 37 -3.57 -15.97 -19.88
CA PRO A 37 -3.23 -17.38 -19.84
C PRO A 37 -1.91 -17.62 -20.56
N VAL A 38 -0.87 -17.98 -19.79
CA VAL A 38 0.47 -18.30 -20.31
C VAL A 38 0.68 -19.80 -20.15
N PHE A 39 0.77 -20.51 -21.27
CA PHE A 39 1.05 -21.94 -21.26
C PHE A 39 2.55 -22.18 -21.28
N LEU A 40 3.09 -22.76 -20.23
CA LEU A 40 4.48 -23.21 -20.20
C LEU A 40 4.59 -24.43 -21.12
N ARG A 41 5.36 -24.28 -22.21
CA ARG A 41 5.64 -25.35 -23.15
C ARG A 41 6.61 -26.35 -22.48
N GLU A 42 6.08 -27.52 -22.12
CA GLU A 42 6.91 -28.69 -21.92
C GLU A 42 6.95 -29.44 -23.25
N ARG A 43 8.10 -29.41 -23.96
CA ARG A 43 8.46 -30.14 -25.19
C ARG A 43 7.36 -30.36 -26.27
N ASP A 44 7.60 -29.83 -27.45
CA ASP A 44 7.13 -30.25 -28.78
C ASP A 44 5.71 -30.80 -28.96
N GLY A 45 4.69 -30.12 -28.44
CA GLY A 45 3.31 -30.49 -28.71
C GLY A 45 2.35 -29.34 -28.47
N TRP A 46 2.09 -28.55 -29.50
CA TRP A 46 0.98 -27.60 -29.49
C TRP A 46 -0.33 -28.33 -29.76
N TYR A 47 -1.13 -28.55 -28.72
CA TYR A 47 -2.50 -29.09 -28.85
C TYR A 47 -3.53 -28.05 -28.38
N PRO A 48 -4.00 -27.16 -29.29
CA PRO A 48 -4.96 -26.09 -28.93
C PRO A 48 -6.28 -26.66 -28.35
N GLY A 49 -6.69 -27.82 -28.83
CA GLY A 49 -7.90 -28.50 -28.34
C GLY A 49 -7.78 -28.99 -26.90
N LEU A 50 -6.63 -29.55 -26.52
CA LEU A 50 -6.35 -29.99 -25.14
C LEU A 50 -6.36 -28.81 -24.19
N MET A 51 -5.71 -27.72 -24.57
CA MET A 51 -5.64 -26.53 -23.71
C MET A 51 -7.02 -25.91 -23.49
N ARG A 52 -7.85 -25.88 -24.54
CA ARG A 52 -9.22 -25.41 -24.43
C ARG A 52 -10.04 -26.30 -23.50
N GLY A 53 -9.88 -27.64 -23.61
CA GLY A 53 -10.50 -28.60 -22.71
C GLY A 53 -10.12 -28.40 -21.26
N LEU A 54 -8.82 -28.24 -20.97
CA LEU A 54 -8.33 -28.03 -19.61
C LEU A 54 -8.80 -26.70 -19.00
N LEU A 55 -8.87 -25.62 -19.80
CA LEU A 55 -9.41 -24.35 -19.32
C LEU A 55 -10.91 -24.38 -19.04
N ALA A 56 -11.67 -25.21 -19.75
CA ALA A 56 -13.10 -25.39 -19.50
C ALA A 56 -13.39 -26.06 -18.16
N GLU A 57 -12.44 -26.78 -17.59
CA GLU A 57 -12.57 -27.47 -16.29
C GLU A 57 -12.37 -26.55 -15.07
N PHE A 58 -11.96 -25.30 -15.28
CA PHE A 58 -11.88 -24.35 -14.17
C PHE A 58 -13.28 -24.02 -13.66
N ARG A 59 -13.48 -24.24 -12.36
CA ARG A 59 -14.72 -23.91 -11.66
C ARG A 59 -14.93 -22.40 -11.52
N ALA A 60 -13.84 -21.65 -11.33
CA ALA A 60 -13.82 -20.20 -11.35
C ALA A 60 -12.48 -19.67 -11.84
N VAL A 61 -12.52 -18.59 -12.61
CA VAL A 61 -11.38 -17.82 -13.09
C VAL A 61 -11.61 -16.36 -12.72
N LEU A 62 -11.00 -15.94 -11.63
CA LEU A 62 -11.12 -14.59 -11.08
C LEU A 62 -10.02 -13.72 -11.69
N THR A 63 -10.39 -12.83 -12.60
CA THR A 63 -9.47 -12.07 -13.43
C THR A 63 -9.23 -10.66 -12.88
N LEU A 64 -8.06 -10.13 -13.20
CA LEU A 64 -7.62 -8.80 -12.81
C LEU A 64 -8.49 -7.69 -13.43
N ASP A 65 -8.81 -7.84 -14.72
CA ASP A 65 -9.50 -6.85 -15.53
C ASP A 65 -10.28 -7.49 -16.69
N GLU A 66 -11.07 -6.69 -17.39
CA GLU A 66 -11.86 -7.16 -18.54
C GLU A 66 -11.01 -7.63 -19.75
N PRO A 67 -9.85 -7.02 -20.06
CA PRO A 67 -8.93 -7.59 -21.05
C PRO A 67 -8.49 -9.01 -20.71
N SER A 68 -8.13 -9.27 -19.45
CA SER A 68 -7.77 -10.61 -18.95
C SER A 68 -8.94 -11.59 -19.04
N ALA A 69 -10.14 -11.17 -18.65
CA ALA A 69 -11.35 -11.99 -18.75
C ALA A 69 -11.63 -12.41 -20.21
N ARG A 70 -11.50 -11.48 -21.15
CA ARG A 70 -11.64 -11.78 -22.58
C ARG A 70 -10.57 -12.75 -23.07
N ALA A 71 -9.34 -12.62 -22.59
CA ALA A 71 -8.26 -13.53 -22.98
C ALA A 71 -8.54 -14.97 -22.51
N PHE A 72 -9.00 -15.16 -21.27
CA PHE A 72 -9.37 -16.49 -20.76
C PHE A 72 -10.59 -17.10 -21.48
N ARG A 73 -11.65 -16.31 -21.73
CA ARG A 73 -12.81 -16.77 -22.51
C ARG A 73 -12.40 -17.18 -23.93
N LYS A 74 -11.54 -16.40 -24.58
CA LYS A 74 -11.00 -16.71 -25.92
C LYS A 74 -10.14 -17.97 -25.91
N ALA A 75 -9.37 -18.19 -24.85
CA ALA A 75 -8.52 -19.37 -24.69
C ALA A 75 -9.31 -20.65 -24.41
N GLY A 76 -10.57 -20.55 -23.99
CA GLY A 76 -11.48 -21.71 -23.80
C GLY A 76 -12.06 -21.88 -22.41
N ALA A 77 -11.82 -20.96 -21.48
CA ALA A 77 -12.51 -20.98 -20.19
C ALA A 77 -14.01 -20.77 -20.36
N THR A 78 -14.81 -21.49 -19.56
CA THR A 78 -16.27 -21.38 -19.57
C THR A 78 -16.68 -19.94 -19.24
N PRO A 79 -17.46 -19.24 -20.11
CA PRO A 79 -17.78 -17.83 -19.90
C PRO A 79 -18.42 -17.51 -18.55
N SER A 80 -19.26 -18.38 -18.02
CA SER A 80 -19.91 -18.23 -16.72
C SER A 80 -18.98 -18.46 -15.52
N ALA A 81 -17.84 -19.10 -15.75
CA ALA A 81 -16.81 -19.30 -14.72
C ALA A 81 -15.79 -18.14 -14.65
N VAL A 82 -15.81 -17.21 -15.63
CA VAL A 82 -14.86 -16.11 -15.71
C VAL A 82 -15.49 -14.84 -15.16
N GLU A 83 -14.94 -14.32 -14.08
CA GLU A 83 -15.39 -13.11 -13.39
C GLU A 83 -14.25 -12.09 -13.24
N VAL A 84 -14.56 -10.80 -13.35
CA VAL A 84 -13.60 -9.71 -13.09
C VAL A 84 -13.73 -9.30 -11.64
N THR A 85 -12.74 -9.66 -10.83
CA THR A 85 -12.72 -9.37 -9.39
C THR A 85 -11.70 -8.31 -9.00
N GLY A 86 -10.85 -7.90 -9.95
CA GLY A 86 -9.76 -6.99 -9.68
C GLY A 86 -8.50 -7.72 -9.18
N LYS A 87 -7.51 -6.94 -8.77
CA LYS A 87 -6.25 -7.46 -8.25
C LYS A 87 -6.51 -8.12 -6.89
N LEU A 88 -6.04 -9.34 -6.71
CA LEU A 88 -5.95 -9.95 -5.39
C LEU A 88 -4.79 -9.26 -4.67
N GLU A 89 -5.11 -8.23 -3.94
CA GLU A 89 -4.20 -7.60 -3.00
C GLU A 89 -4.50 -8.20 -1.63
N GLU A 90 -3.46 -8.46 -0.85
CA GLU A 90 -3.67 -8.49 0.59
C GLU A 90 -4.34 -7.16 0.91
N GLU A 91 -5.54 -7.20 1.48
CA GLU A 91 -6.10 -6.00 2.10
C GLU A 91 -4.98 -5.47 2.99
N SER A 92 -4.58 -4.21 2.77
CA SER A 92 -3.58 -3.58 3.60
C SER A 92 -4.07 -3.74 5.03
N ALA A 93 -3.59 -4.78 5.69
CA ALA A 93 -3.98 -5.06 7.04
C ALA A 93 -3.63 -3.81 7.83
N ALA A 94 -4.59 -3.25 8.54
CA ALA A 94 -4.38 -2.08 9.35
C ALA A 94 -3.13 -2.30 10.18
N LEU A 95 -2.07 -1.53 9.93
CA LEU A 95 -0.78 -1.73 10.57
C LEU A 95 -0.95 -1.79 12.09
N PRO A 96 -0.30 -2.73 12.79
CA PRO A 96 -0.43 -2.87 14.21
C PRO A 96 0.19 -1.67 14.94
N CYS A 97 -0.30 -1.39 16.13
CA CYS A 97 0.35 -0.51 17.10
C CYS A 97 0.04 -1.01 18.50
N THR A 98 0.82 -0.58 19.49
CA THR A 98 0.54 -0.81 20.90
C THR A 98 -0.59 0.11 21.34
N GLU A 99 -1.73 -0.45 21.74
CA GLU A 99 -2.91 0.30 22.16
C GLU A 99 -2.60 1.24 23.35
N ALA A 100 -1.85 0.77 24.33
CA ALA A 100 -1.46 1.57 25.49
C ALA A 100 -0.64 2.80 25.09
N GLU A 101 0.27 2.64 24.15
CA GLU A 101 1.11 3.73 23.63
C GLU A 101 0.28 4.72 22.83
N ARG A 102 -0.58 4.22 21.92
CA ARG A 102 -1.51 5.07 21.18
C ARG A 102 -2.37 5.92 22.13
N ASP A 103 -2.93 5.31 23.16
CA ASP A 103 -3.80 6.00 24.12
C ASP A 103 -3.02 7.02 24.97
N ALA A 104 -1.78 6.71 25.33
CA ALA A 104 -0.91 7.65 26.04
C ALA A 104 -0.61 8.88 25.18
N MET A 105 -0.16 8.66 23.94
CA MET A 105 0.16 9.75 23.01
C MET A 105 -1.09 10.53 22.58
N ALA A 106 -2.21 9.87 22.37
CA ALA A 106 -3.47 10.54 22.05
C ALA A 106 -3.94 11.46 23.19
N ARG A 107 -3.79 11.06 24.45
CA ARG A 107 -4.07 11.92 25.61
C ARG A 107 -3.13 13.13 25.67
N GLN A 108 -1.86 12.93 25.38
CA GLN A 108 -0.86 14.00 25.39
C GLN A 108 -1.10 15.02 24.28
N LEU A 109 -1.42 14.55 23.08
CA LEU A 109 -1.79 15.41 21.96
C LEU A 109 -3.16 16.09 22.15
N ALA A 110 -4.04 15.47 22.93
CA ALA A 110 -5.40 15.96 23.24
C ALA A 110 -6.19 16.34 21.97
N THR A 111 -6.72 17.57 21.92
CA THR A 111 -7.49 18.10 20.77
C THR A 111 -6.61 18.87 19.78
N ARG A 112 -5.30 18.68 19.85
CA ARG A 112 -4.35 19.36 18.98
C ARG A 112 -4.47 18.82 17.56
N PRO A 113 -4.54 19.68 16.52
CA PRO A 113 -4.50 19.22 15.15
C PRO A 113 -3.11 18.63 14.83
N VAL A 114 -3.10 17.47 14.15
CA VAL A 114 -1.89 16.74 13.79
C VAL A 114 -1.93 16.41 12.31
N TRP A 115 -0.80 16.48 11.63
CA TRP A 115 -0.60 15.89 10.32
C TRP A 115 0.73 15.19 10.22
N LEU A 116 0.82 14.23 9.33
CA LEU A 116 1.98 13.36 9.16
C LEU A 116 2.62 13.57 7.79
N ALA A 117 3.94 13.71 7.75
CA ALA A 117 4.74 13.53 6.54
C ALA A 117 5.39 12.15 6.59
N ALA A 118 4.82 11.19 5.88
CA ALA A 118 5.22 9.78 5.93
C ALA A 118 6.33 9.49 4.93
N ALA A 119 7.42 8.86 5.38
CA ALA A 119 8.56 8.46 4.56
C ALA A 119 9.10 9.62 3.69
N LEU A 120 9.36 10.76 4.34
CA LEU A 120 9.74 12.00 3.69
C LEU A 120 11.18 11.92 3.11
N PRO A 121 11.36 12.02 1.78
CA PRO A 121 12.69 12.11 1.19
C PRO A 121 13.27 13.53 1.32
N GLU A 122 14.59 13.64 1.33
CA GLU A 122 15.31 14.93 1.41
C GLU A 122 14.82 15.95 0.37
N ALA A 123 14.55 15.50 -0.85
CA ALA A 123 14.09 16.35 -1.95
C ALA A 123 12.77 17.08 -1.67
N GLU A 124 11.97 16.59 -0.72
CA GLU A 124 10.65 17.15 -0.38
C GLU A 124 10.62 17.87 0.97
N GLU A 125 11.68 17.82 1.76
CA GLU A 125 11.76 18.49 3.08
C GLU A 125 11.40 19.97 2.99
N ALA A 126 11.94 20.69 2.01
CA ALA A 126 11.68 22.12 1.84
C ALA A 126 10.19 22.43 1.58
N ALA A 127 9.51 21.56 0.82
CA ALA A 127 8.08 21.71 0.54
C ALA A 127 7.22 21.46 1.78
N VAL A 128 7.56 20.43 2.57
CA VAL A 128 6.86 20.10 3.83
C VAL A 128 7.07 21.22 4.86
N ILE A 129 8.29 21.74 5.00
CA ILE A 129 8.60 22.88 5.88
C ILE A 129 7.76 24.09 5.46
N ALA A 130 7.74 24.44 4.19
CA ALA A 130 6.97 25.60 3.69
C ALA A 130 5.45 25.42 3.92
N ALA A 131 4.95 24.21 3.73
CA ALA A 131 3.54 23.89 3.99
C ALA A 131 3.21 24.02 5.49
N HIS A 132 4.05 23.46 6.37
CA HIS A 132 3.85 23.54 7.82
C HIS A 132 3.92 24.99 8.32
N ARG A 133 4.89 25.79 7.87
CA ARG A 133 4.99 27.22 8.17
C ARG A 133 3.71 27.97 7.78
N THR A 134 3.15 27.65 6.64
CA THR A 134 1.91 28.29 6.19
C THR A 134 0.72 27.86 7.03
N ALA A 135 0.62 26.57 7.36
CA ALA A 135 -0.45 26.00 8.16
C ALA A 135 -0.44 26.51 9.62
N LEU A 136 0.74 26.69 10.22
CA LEU A 136 0.91 27.25 11.57
C LEU A 136 0.30 28.66 11.72
N ARG A 137 0.25 29.46 10.65
CA ARG A 137 -0.41 30.78 10.68
C ARG A 137 -1.91 30.71 10.88
N LEU A 138 -2.51 29.57 10.49
CA LEU A 138 -3.95 29.32 10.61
C LEU A 138 -4.30 28.48 11.83
N ALA A 139 -3.38 27.62 12.27
CA ALA A 139 -3.55 26.69 13.35
C ALA A 139 -2.29 26.68 14.25
N HIS A 140 -2.18 27.62 15.17
CA HIS A 140 -0.99 27.85 16.01
C HIS A 140 -0.57 26.63 16.86
N ARG A 141 -1.46 25.68 17.07
CA ARG A 141 -1.17 24.43 17.82
C ARG A 141 -0.98 23.22 16.92
N LEU A 142 -0.82 23.43 15.61
CA LEU A 142 -0.62 22.34 14.67
C LEU A 142 0.71 21.61 14.95
N LEU A 143 0.64 20.29 15.08
CA LEU A 143 1.81 19.43 15.17
C LEU A 143 2.08 18.77 13.81
N LEU A 144 3.31 18.85 13.36
CA LEU A 144 3.82 18.02 12.27
C LEU A 144 4.56 16.81 12.84
N ILE A 145 4.09 15.61 12.54
CA ILE A 145 4.88 14.39 12.72
C ILE A 145 5.62 14.12 11.42
N VAL A 146 6.94 13.92 11.48
CA VAL A 146 7.76 13.61 10.32
C VAL A 146 8.44 12.27 10.51
N VAL A 147 8.27 11.38 9.54
CA VAL A 147 9.06 10.14 9.43
C VAL A 147 9.97 10.29 8.21
N PRO A 148 11.27 10.60 8.37
CA PRO A 148 12.19 10.66 7.24
C PRO A 148 12.32 9.31 6.53
N GLN A 149 12.50 9.33 5.23
CA GLN A 149 12.78 8.12 4.45
C GLN A 149 14.15 7.52 4.82
N ASP A 150 15.13 8.38 5.04
CA ASP A 150 16.47 8.04 5.47
C ASP A 150 16.65 8.44 6.94
N PRO A 151 16.91 7.50 7.86
CA PRO A 151 17.18 7.81 9.26
C PRO A 151 18.37 8.76 9.47
N GLY A 152 19.34 8.78 8.55
CA GLY A 152 20.47 9.71 8.59
C GLY A 152 20.06 11.17 8.44
N ARG A 153 18.84 11.45 7.99
CA ARG A 153 18.30 12.82 7.83
C ARG A 153 17.70 13.40 9.11
N VAL A 154 17.46 12.60 10.15
CA VAL A 154 16.84 13.07 11.41
C VAL A 154 17.57 14.28 11.99
N GLY A 155 18.88 14.17 12.22
CA GLY A 155 19.68 15.25 12.78
C GLY A 155 19.71 16.52 11.91
N PRO A 156 20.09 16.44 10.63
CA PRO A 156 20.07 17.58 9.72
C PRO A 156 18.70 18.25 9.60
N LEU A 157 17.62 17.47 9.52
CA LEU A 157 16.26 17.97 9.42
C LEU A 157 15.83 18.70 10.71
N ALA A 158 16.10 18.11 11.88
CA ALA A 158 15.83 18.73 13.17
C ALA A 158 16.58 20.07 13.29
N HIS A 159 17.89 20.07 13.01
CA HIS A 159 18.70 21.28 13.05
C HIS A 159 18.13 22.39 12.15
N ARG A 160 17.71 22.03 10.95
CA ARG A 160 17.09 22.97 10.02
C ARG A 160 15.80 23.56 10.57
N MET A 161 14.91 22.74 11.12
CA MET A 161 13.63 23.18 11.68
C MET A 161 13.82 24.04 12.94
N GLU A 162 14.79 23.70 13.78
CA GLU A 162 15.13 24.49 14.99
C GLU A 162 15.81 25.81 14.66
N LYS A 163 16.80 25.83 13.76
CA LYS A 163 17.66 26.99 13.54
C LYS A 163 17.15 27.92 12.44
N GLU A 164 16.58 27.39 11.37
CA GLU A 164 16.09 28.22 10.26
C GLU A 164 14.65 28.68 10.48
N GLU A 165 13.81 27.82 11.07
CA GLU A 165 12.40 28.11 11.32
C GLU A 165 12.12 28.61 12.74
N GLY A 166 12.99 28.29 13.70
CA GLY A 166 12.82 28.61 15.12
C GLY A 166 11.77 27.76 15.81
N TRP A 167 11.45 26.57 15.27
CA TRP A 167 10.44 25.68 15.83
C TRP A 167 10.95 24.85 17.00
N SER A 168 10.04 24.52 17.91
CA SER A 168 10.28 23.52 18.95
C SER A 168 10.17 22.13 18.33
N VAL A 169 11.28 21.36 18.38
CA VAL A 169 11.37 20.02 17.79
C VAL A 169 11.63 19.00 18.89
N ALA A 170 10.84 17.93 18.92
CA ALA A 170 11.08 16.74 19.74
C ALA A 170 11.42 15.54 18.86
N ARG A 171 12.24 14.60 19.36
CA ARG A 171 12.77 13.45 18.63
C ARG A 171 12.46 12.14 19.33
N ARG A 172 11.87 11.23 18.60
CA ARG A 172 11.51 9.91 19.11
C ARG A 172 12.76 9.10 19.55
N ALA A 173 13.83 9.15 18.78
CA ALA A 173 15.08 8.45 19.08
C ALA A 173 15.74 8.90 20.38
N GLU A 174 15.50 10.11 20.82
CA GLU A 174 16.04 10.69 22.05
C GLU A 174 15.07 10.52 23.24
N GLU A 175 14.04 9.69 23.08
CA GLU A 175 12.97 9.44 24.06
C GLU A 175 12.23 10.73 24.49
N GLU A 176 12.26 11.75 23.63
CA GLU A 176 11.52 12.98 23.85
C GLU A 176 10.05 12.80 23.48
N GLU A 177 9.18 13.34 24.33
CA GLU A 177 7.74 13.37 24.08
C GLU A 177 7.29 14.77 23.64
N PRO A 178 6.40 14.89 22.63
CA PRO A 178 5.92 16.19 22.18
C PRO A 178 5.03 16.84 23.24
N ASP A 179 5.42 18.00 23.74
CA ASP A 179 4.64 18.82 24.67
C ASP A 179 3.68 19.79 23.94
N ALA A 180 3.05 20.70 24.68
CA ALA A 180 2.10 21.66 24.13
C ALA A 180 2.74 22.67 23.16
N GLU A 181 4.03 22.95 23.32
CA GLU A 181 4.80 23.96 22.56
C GLU A 181 5.55 23.31 21.40
N THR A 182 5.67 21.99 21.36
CA THR A 182 6.37 21.26 20.28
C THR A 182 5.63 21.45 18.96
N GLU A 183 6.27 22.00 17.94
CA GLU A 183 5.68 22.23 16.62
C GLU A 183 5.97 21.08 15.66
N VAL A 184 7.09 20.38 15.87
CA VAL A 184 7.50 19.23 15.05
C VAL A 184 7.93 18.06 15.93
N TYR A 185 7.45 16.88 15.58
CA TYR A 185 7.87 15.61 16.18
C TYR A 185 8.52 14.74 15.12
N ILE A 186 9.82 14.48 15.25
CA ILE A 186 10.53 13.62 14.30
C ILE A 186 10.55 12.20 14.83
N ALA A 187 9.85 11.32 14.11
CA ALA A 187 9.77 9.90 14.40
C ALA A 187 10.69 9.13 13.44
N ASP A 188 11.76 8.60 13.96
CA ASP A 188 12.82 7.94 13.20
C ASP A 188 12.60 6.42 13.04
N ALA A 189 11.67 5.85 13.77
CA ALA A 189 11.35 4.43 13.72
C ALA A 189 10.39 4.12 12.55
N GLY A 190 10.92 3.67 11.43
CA GLY A 190 10.14 3.25 10.25
C GLY A 190 9.15 2.09 10.49
N SER A 191 9.18 1.47 11.66
CA SER A 191 8.28 0.38 12.06
C SER A 191 6.96 0.86 12.69
N GLU A 192 6.82 2.13 13.10
CA GLU A 192 5.69 2.62 13.90
C GLU A 192 4.60 3.33 13.09
N PHE A 193 4.56 3.16 11.77
CA PHE A 193 3.52 3.80 10.93
C PHE A 193 2.10 3.50 11.38
N GLY A 194 1.85 2.32 11.96
CA GLY A 194 0.55 1.98 12.54
C GLY A 194 0.09 2.94 13.66
N LEU A 195 1.03 3.47 14.44
CA LEU A 195 0.78 4.48 15.46
C LEU A 195 0.53 5.85 14.81
N TRP A 196 1.42 6.28 13.93
CA TRP A 196 1.38 7.62 13.32
C TRP A 196 0.14 7.86 12.48
N TYR A 197 -0.29 6.87 11.68
CA TYR A 197 -1.51 6.97 10.88
C TYR A 197 -2.78 7.08 11.74
N ARG A 198 -2.81 6.49 12.95
CA ARG A 198 -3.95 6.62 13.87
C ARG A 198 -3.98 7.97 14.61
N LEU A 199 -2.83 8.60 14.80
CA LEU A 199 -2.71 9.88 15.49
C LEU A 199 -2.87 11.07 14.56
N ALA A 200 -2.57 10.90 13.27
CA ALA A 200 -2.62 11.95 12.27
C ALA A 200 -3.83 11.78 11.35
N PRO A 201 -4.87 12.60 11.46
CA PRO A 201 -6.03 12.56 10.57
C PRO A 201 -5.69 12.94 9.12
N ILE A 202 -4.52 13.52 8.86
CA ILE A 202 -4.03 13.88 7.53
C ILE A 202 -2.61 13.36 7.38
N THR A 203 -2.36 12.64 6.28
CA THR A 203 -1.03 12.11 5.93
C THR A 203 -0.61 12.56 4.54
N PHE A 204 0.56 13.18 4.46
CA PHE A 204 1.27 13.42 3.21
C PHE A 204 2.17 12.22 2.89
N MET A 205 2.01 11.67 1.70
CA MET A 205 2.79 10.54 1.21
C MET A 205 4.09 11.03 0.57
N GLY A 206 5.20 10.89 1.30
CA GLY A 206 6.52 11.30 0.83
C GLY A 206 6.95 10.56 -0.43
N GLY A 207 7.77 11.22 -1.24
CA GLY A 207 8.23 10.77 -2.56
C GLY A 207 7.31 11.15 -3.71
N SER A 208 6.13 11.69 -3.42
CA SER A 208 5.10 11.96 -4.42
C SER A 208 5.21 13.33 -5.12
N LEU A 209 5.92 14.30 -4.57
CA LEU A 209 6.10 15.64 -5.17
C LEU A 209 7.31 15.72 -6.08
N GLY A 210 8.50 15.54 -5.54
CA GLY A 210 9.79 15.72 -6.23
C GLY A 210 10.66 14.47 -6.19
N GLY A 211 10.24 13.44 -5.44
CA GLY A 211 10.97 12.19 -5.28
C GLY A 211 10.79 11.20 -6.43
N SER A 212 11.25 9.98 -6.21
CA SER A 212 11.17 8.86 -7.16
C SER A 212 9.80 8.15 -7.15
N GLY A 213 8.83 8.66 -6.42
CA GLY A 213 7.52 8.06 -6.14
C GLY A 213 7.39 7.63 -4.68
N CYS A 214 6.14 7.39 -4.26
CA CYS A 214 5.87 6.89 -2.91
C CYS A 214 6.48 5.51 -2.68
N ILE A 215 7.07 5.31 -1.52
CA ILE A 215 7.60 4.01 -1.07
C ILE A 215 6.62 3.29 -0.13
N ARG A 216 5.67 4.02 0.44
CA ARG A 216 4.63 3.47 1.32
C ARG A 216 3.30 3.34 0.58
N ASP A 217 2.58 2.27 0.90
CA ASP A 217 1.25 2.05 0.33
C ASP A 217 0.24 3.03 0.95
N PRO A 218 -0.46 3.85 0.14
CA PRO A 218 -1.47 4.77 0.66
C PRO A 218 -2.65 4.07 1.34
N LEU A 219 -2.90 2.79 1.05
CA LEU A 219 -3.94 2.02 1.71
C LEU A 219 -3.65 1.80 3.20
N GLU A 220 -2.38 1.80 3.63
CA GLU A 220 -2.02 1.71 5.05
C GLU A 220 -2.61 2.89 5.84
N ALA A 221 -2.47 4.10 5.33
CA ALA A 221 -3.00 5.31 5.94
C ALA A 221 -4.54 5.37 5.83
N ALA A 222 -5.09 5.02 4.66
CA ALA A 222 -6.53 5.02 4.42
C ALA A 222 -7.27 4.03 5.33
N ALA A 223 -6.74 2.82 5.51
CA ALA A 223 -7.30 1.78 6.37
C ALA A 223 -7.38 2.22 7.84
N LEU A 224 -6.55 3.18 8.26
CA LEU A 224 -6.51 3.74 9.61
C LEU A 224 -7.21 5.09 9.74
N GLY A 225 -7.96 5.50 8.70
CA GLY A 225 -8.81 6.68 8.72
C GLY A 225 -8.10 8.01 8.46
N SER A 226 -6.83 7.99 8.01
CA SER A 226 -6.09 9.18 7.65
C SER A 226 -6.42 9.64 6.24
N ALA A 227 -6.75 10.93 6.07
CA ALA A 227 -6.92 11.55 4.76
C ALA A 227 -5.55 11.70 4.06
N ILE A 228 -5.50 11.38 2.78
CA ILE A 228 -4.23 11.24 2.06
C ILE A 228 -3.97 12.46 1.18
N LEU A 229 -2.81 13.09 1.38
CA LEU A 229 -2.24 14.11 0.52
C LEU A 229 -1.09 13.52 -0.28
N TYR A 230 -1.05 13.78 -1.57
CA TYR A 230 0.04 13.33 -2.45
C TYR A 230 0.26 14.30 -3.61
N GLY A 231 1.45 14.25 -4.18
CA GLY A 231 1.85 15.02 -5.35
C GLY A 231 1.65 14.26 -6.67
N PRO A 232 2.10 14.85 -7.80
CA PRO A 232 1.86 14.31 -9.15
C PRO A 232 2.68 13.05 -9.48
N ARG A 233 3.55 12.59 -8.59
CA ARG A 233 4.44 11.43 -8.82
C ARG A 233 4.13 10.28 -7.86
N PRO A 234 2.99 9.61 -8.01
CA PRO A 234 2.58 8.54 -7.07
C PRO A 234 3.46 7.28 -7.12
N GLY A 235 4.36 7.16 -8.12
CA GLY A 235 5.21 5.98 -8.30
C GLY A 235 4.39 4.73 -8.59
N PRO A 236 4.69 3.59 -7.93
CA PRO A 236 3.99 2.33 -8.18
C PRO A 236 2.52 2.34 -7.75
N TYR A 237 2.09 3.34 -6.95
CA TYR A 237 0.75 3.42 -6.38
C TYR A 237 -0.23 4.29 -7.18
N GLY A 238 0.09 4.66 -8.44
CA GLY A 238 -0.76 5.52 -9.26
C GLY A 238 -2.20 5.04 -9.39
N THR A 239 -2.39 3.72 -9.62
CA THR A 239 -3.72 3.10 -9.68
C THR A 239 -4.46 3.18 -8.36
N THR A 240 -3.77 2.95 -7.24
CA THR A 240 -4.33 3.00 -5.89
C THR A 240 -4.80 4.41 -5.55
N PHE A 241 -4.00 5.44 -5.82
CA PHE A 241 -4.40 6.83 -5.64
C PHE A 241 -5.60 7.22 -6.52
N GLY A 242 -5.65 6.74 -7.77
CA GLY A 242 -6.80 6.93 -8.64
C GLY A 242 -8.08 6.34 -8.06
N ARG A 243 -8.02 5.13 -7.49
CA ARG A 243 -9.16 4.47 -6.83
C ARG A 243 -9.60 5.23 -5.57
N LEU A 244 -8.67 5.64 -4.71
CA LEU A 244 -8.97 6.43 -3.52
C LEU A 244 -9.62 7.78 -3.87
N GLY A 245 -9.14 8.45 -4.92
CA GLY A 245 -9.73 9.69 -5.41
C GLY A 245 -11.15 9.53 -5.97
N ALA A 246 -11.48 8.36 -6.52
CA ALA A 246 -12.82 8.04 -7.06
C ALA A 246 -13.82 7.58 -5.98
N ALA A 247 -13.36 7.18 -4.81
CA ALA A 247 -14.18 6.67 -3.70
C ALA A 247 -14.77 7.78 -2.80
N ARG A 248 -14.85 9.03 -3.28
CA ARG A 248 -15.39 10.20 -2.56
C ARG A 248 -16.90 10.15 -2.42
#